data_143fa1b3ac79bde91765f204b94a3a3a
#
_entry.id   143fa1b3ac79bde91765f204b94a3a3a
#
_cell.length_a   1.000
_cell.length_b   1.000
_cell.length_c   1.000
_cell.angle_alpha   90.00
_cell.angle_beta   90.00
_cell.angle_gamma   90.00
#
_symmetry.space_group_name_H-M   'P 1'
#
loop_
_entity.id
_entity.type
_entity.pdbx_description
1 polymer ?
#
loop_
_entity_poly.entity_id
_entity_poly.type
_entity_poly.pdbx_seq_one_letter_code
_entity_poly.pdbx_strand_id
1 'polypeptide(L)'
;MKNKQAISLLFLANIISGLAQGISMVAIPWYFVKIVSRPEIFANAYLLITFLTLFWGIYAGTLIDRYSRKSLFIIVNIICGLFIGGVALFGIQSQNLSDLLVILVFGITIFNYNVHYPNLYAFGQEITEPKNYGKLNSYIEVQGQVTSVLAGAFAAILLTGTTNNSLEIGGFTFNLPFDIKAWEIYEVFFMDAITYIIVIFIFLIALTSIPLMEDRKSVV
;
A
#
# COMPACT_ATOMS: atom_id res chain seq x y z
N MET A 1 -25.33 9.09 5.34
CA MET A 1 -23.99 8.67 5.85
C MET A 1 -23.63 9.61 6.99
N LYS A 2 -23.59 9.09 8.20
CA LYS A 2 -23.46 9.87 9.45
C LYS A 2 -22.12 10.62 9.58
N ASN A 3 -21.09 10.19 8.85
CA ASN A 3 -19.74 10.77 8.97
C ASN A 3 -19.04 10.87 7.60
N LYS A 4 -19.56 11.77 6.73
CA LYS A 4 -19.06 11.92 5.35
C LYS A 4 -17.57 12.31 5.31
N GLN A 5 -17.11 13.13 6.26
CA GLN A 5 -15.72 13.58 6.32
C GLN A 5 -14.76 12.43 6.65
N ALA A 6 -15.09 11.62 7.66
CA ALA A 6 -14.27 10.45 8.02
C ALA A 6 -14.19 9.42 6.88
N ILE A 7 -15.30 9.18 6.19
CA ILE A 7 -15.33 8.30 5.03
C ILE A 7 -14.47 8.87 3.90
N SER A 8 -14.57 10.17 3.59
CA SER A 8 -13.75 10.81 2.56
C SER A 8 -12.25 10.73 2.89
N LEU A 9 -11.87 10.97 4.15
CA LEU A 9 -10.48 10.84 4.60
C LEU A 9 -9.97 9.40 4.55
N LEU A 10 -10.82 8.42 4.90
CA LEU A 10 -10.50 7.00 4.76
C LEU A 10 -10.21 6.63 3.29
N PHE A 11 -11.07 7.06 2.37
CA PHE A 11 -10.87 6.82 0.94
C PHE A 11 -9.60 7.51 0.42
N LEU A 12 -9.35 8.75 0.82
CA LEU A 12 -8.15 9.49 0.43
C LEU A 12 -6.88 8.78 0.91
N ALA A 13 -6.83 8.37 2.17
CA ALA A 13 -5.72 7.61 2.73
C ALA A 13 -5.50 6.30 1.97
N ASN A 14 -6.59 5.58 1.66
CA ASN A 14 -6.50 4.31 0.93
C ASN A 14 -6.05 4.49 -0.53
N ILE A 15 -6.44 5.57 -1.21
CA ILE A 15 -5.96 5.88 -2.56
C ILE A 15 -4.45 6.14 -2.55
N ILE A 16 -3.99 7.02 -1.64
CA ILE A 16 -2.58 7.40 -1.54
C ILE A 16 -1.71 6.17 -1.24
N SER A 17 -2.08 5.42 -0.19
CA SER A 17 -1.38 4.19 0.20
C SER A 17 -1.44 3.12 -0.89
N GLY A 18 -2.62 2.90 -1.46
CA GLY A 18 -2.82 1.87 -2.48
C GLY A 18 -2.07 2.13 -3.79
N LEU A 19 -1.92 3.40 -4.20
CA LEU A 19 -1.10 3.76 -5.35
C LEU A 19 0.38 3.43 -5.11
N ALA A 20 0.95 3.88 -3.99
CA ALA A 20 2.35 3.67 -3.70
C ALA A 20 2.70 2.20 -3.49
N GLN A 21 1.90 1.48 -2.69
CA GLN A 21 2.04 0.03 -2.51
C GLN A 21 1.88 -0.73 -3.83
N GLY A 22 0.91 -0.34 -4.66
CA GLY A 22 0.70 -0.95 -5.97
C GLY A 22 1.90 -0.75 -6.90
N ILE A 23 2.52 0.43 -6.89
CA ILE A 23 3.76 0.70 -7.63
C ILE A 23 4.89 -0.19 -7.12
N SER A 24 5.10 -0.29 -5.79
CA SER A 24 6.09 -1.15 -5.16
C SER A 24 5.88 -2.63 -5.53
N MET A 25 4.62 -3.10 -5.56
CA MET A 25 4.27 -4.47 -5.91
C MET A 25 4.56 -4.83 -7.38
N VAL A 26 4.55 -3.86 -8.29
CA VAL A 26 4.99 -4.03 -9.69
C VAL A 26 6.50 -3.88 -9.81
N ALA A 27 7.09 -2.95 -9.07
CA ALA A 27 8.52 -2.65 -9.14
C ALA A 27 9.40 -3.83 -8.68
N ILE A 28 8.98 -4.55 -7.63
CA ILE A 28 9.77 -5.64 -7.07
C ILE A 28 9.97 -6.80 -8.08
N PRO A 29 8.94 -7.42 -8.67
CA PRO A 29 9.14 -8.45 -9.69
C PRO A 29 9.90 -7.91 -10.92
N TRP A 30 9.62 -6.68 -11.33
CA TRP A 30 10.33 -6.04 -12.44
C TRP A 30 11.83 -5.92 -12.15
N TYR A 31 12.21 -5.54 -10.92
CA TYR A 31 13.60 -5.48 -10.46
C TYR A 31 14.30 -6.83 -10.62
N PHE A 32 13.71 -7.92 -10.16
CA PHE A 32 14.31 -9.26 -10.29
C PHE A 32 14.39 -9.75 -11.73
N VAL A 33 13.44 -9.38 -12.58
CA VAL A 33 13.43 -9.79 -14.00
C VAL A 33 14.38 -8.95 -14.84
N LYS A 34 14.37 -7.63 -14.68
CA LYS A 34 15.05 -6.69 -15.59
C LYS A 34 16.40 -6.21 -15.09
N ILE A 35 16.55 -6.00 -13.78
CA ILE A 35 17.77 -5.43 -13.20
C ILE A 35 18.70 -6.56 -12.75
N VAL A 36 18.22 -7.45 -11.89
CA VAL A 36 19.03 -8.54 -11.34
C VAL A 36 19.18 -9.69 -12.32
N SER A 37 18.23 -9.86 -13.24
CA SER A 37 18.16 -10.98 -14.21
C SER A 37 18.13 -12.36 -13.51
N ARG A 38 17.48 -12.44 -12.34
CA ARG A 38 17.29 -13.65 -11.54
C ARG A 38 15.83 -13.83 -11.10
N PRO A 39 14.89 -14.02 -12.05
CA PRO A 39 13.46 -14.15 -11.74
C PRO A 39 13.13 -15.33 -10.81
N GLU A 40 13.97 -16.37 -10.80
CA GLU A 40 13.81 -17.55 -9.94
C GLU A 40 13.90 -17.21 -8.45
N ILE A 41 14.70 -16.21 -8.07
CA ILE A 41 14.79 -15.76 -6.67
C ILE A 41 13.44 -15.17 -6.22
N PHE A 42 12.85 -14.30 -7.05
CA PHE A 42 11.55 -13.73 -6.76
C PHE A 42 10.46 -14.80 -6.75
N ALA A 43 10.45 -15.72 -7.72
CA ALA A 43 9.46 -16.79 -7.80
C ALA A 43 9.46 -17.67 -6.53
N ASN A 44 10.65 -18.07 -6.06
CA ASN A 44 10.79 -18.85 -4.82
C ASN A 44 10.36 -18.05 -3.59
N ALA A 45 10.74 -16.77 -3.50
CA ALA A 45 10.33 -15.88 -2.41
C ALA A 45 8.81 -15.67 -2.42
N TYR A 46 8.21 -15.43 -3.58
CA TYR A 46 6.77 -15.28 -3.75
C TYR A 46 6.01 -16.52 -3.26
N LEU A 47 6.48 -17.73 -3.67
CA LEU A 47 5.88 -18.99 -3.24
C LEU A 47 5.95 -19.14 -1.71
N LEU A 48 7.12 -18.89 -1.10
CA LEU A 48 7.31 -18.98 0.35
C LEU A 48 6.43 -17.98 1.09
N ILE A 49 6.45 -16.71 0.67
CA ILE A 49 5.66 -15.65 1.32
C ILE A 49 4.17 -15.94 1.18
N THR A 50 3.70 -16.38 0.00
CA THR A 50 2.30 -16.76 -0.20
C THR A 50 1.90 -17.92 0.70
N PHE A 51 2.76 -18.92 0.85
CA PHE A 51 2.52 -20.03 1.78
C PHE A 51 2.41 -19.54 3.23
N LEU A 52 3.29 -18.64 3.66
CA LEU A 52 3.27 -18.08 5.01
C LEU A 52 2.01 -17.21 5.26
N THR A 53 1.45 -16.58 4.22
CA THR A 53 0.21 -15.79 4.37
C THR A 53 -1.01 -16.62 4.73
N LEU A 54 -1.03 -17.93 4.43
CA LEU A 54 -2.10 -18.83 4.87
C LEU A 54 -2.21 -18.87 6.41
N PHE A 55 -1.07 -18.91 7.08
CA PHE A 55 -1.01 -18.88 8.55
C PHE A 55 -1.20 -17.46 9.09
N TRP A 56 -0.59 -16.47 8.42
CA TRP A 56 -0.69 -15.07 8.80
C TRP A 56 -2.14 -14.56 8.81
N GLY A 57 -2.98 -15.00 7.87
CA GLY A 57 -4.39 -14.61 7.80
C GLY A 57 -5.16 -14.89 9.08
N ILE A 58 -4.87 -16.00 9.78
CA ILE A 58 -5.49 -16.36 11.07
C ILE A 58 -5.10 -15.33 12.16
N TYR A 59 -3.82 -14.97 12.22
CA TYR A 59 -3.32 -13.97 13.18
C TYR A 59 -3.86 -12.57 12.85
N ALA A 60 -3.91 -12.20 11.57
CA ALA A 60 -4.46 -10.93 11.11
C ALA A 60 -5.93 -10.76 11.54
N GLY A 61 -6.77 -11.80 11.37
CA GLY A 61 -8.14 -11.80 11.85
C GLY A 61 -8.22 -11.58 13.36
N THR A 62 -7.42 -12.32 14.14
CA THR A 62 -7.36 -12.17 15.60
C THR A 62 -6.93 -10.77 16.04
N LEU A 63 -5.98 -10.15 15.33
CA LEU A 63 -5.55 -8.78 15.60
C LEU A 63 -6.69 -7.77 15.38
N ILE A 64 -7.43 -7.91 14.27
CA ILE A 64 -8.55 -7.04 13.93
C ILE A 64 -9.69 -7.16 14.95
N ASP A 65 -9.93 -8.35 15.47
CA ASP A 65 -10.98 -8.56 16.47
C ASP A 65 -10.58 -8.07 17.87
N ARG A 66 -9.29 -8.17 18.21
CA ARG A 66 -8.78 -7.86 19.56
C ARG A 66 -8.47 -6.38 19.77
N TYR A 67 -8.00 -5.69 18.74
CA TYR A 67 -7.55 -4.29 18.85
C TYR A 67 -8.52 -3.33 18.18
N SER A 68 -8.49 -2.06 18.58
CA SER A 68 -9.26 -1.05 17.86
C SER A 68 -8.74 -0.92 16.44
N ARG A 69 -9.65 -0.91 15.47
CA ARG A 69 -9.33 -0.88 14.03
C ARG A 69 -8.45 0.32 13.66
N LYS A 70 -8.70 1.45 14.32
CA LYS A 70 -7.93 2.67 14.22
C LYS A 70 -6.49 2.49 14.70
N SER A 71 -6.30 1.97 15.93
CA SER A 71 -4.95 1.73 16.48
C SER A 71 -4.19 0.76 15.61
N LEU A 72 -4.87 -0.27 15.09
CA LEU A 72 -4.27 -1.24 14.20
C LEU A 72 -3.76 -0.58 12.90
N PHE A 73 -4.57 0.31 12.26
CA PHE A 73 -4.10 1.09 11.12
C PHE A 73 -2.84 1.88 11.44
N ILE A 74 -2.83 2.64 12.54
CA ILE A 74 -1.69 3.49 12.90
C ILE A 74 -0.45 2.65 13.18
N ILE A 75 -0.55 1.61 14.01
CA ILE A 75 0.58 0.76 14.40
C ILE A 75 1.19 0.06 13.20
N VAL A 76 0.36 -0.55 12.36
CA VAL A 76 0.84 -1.28 11.17
C VAL A 76 1.50 -0.31 10.18
N ASN A 77 0.91 0.87 9.95
CA ASN A 77 1.53 1.88 9.08
C ASN A 77 2.87 2.40 9.66
N ILE A 78 3.00 2.56 10.97
CA ILE A 78 4.27 2.94 11.61
C ILE A 78 5.33 1.85 11.39
N ILE A 79 5.00 0.59 11.66
CA ILE A 79 5.94 -0.54 11.53
C ILE A 79 6.40 -0.67 10.07
N CYS A 80 5.45 -0.71 9.12
CA CYS A 80 5.76 -0.85 7.70
C CYS A 80 6.52 0.37 7.17
N GLY A 81 6.08 1.58 7.52
CA GLY A 81 6.74 2.81 7.09
C GLY A 81 8.17 2.94 7.60
N LEU A 82 8.43 2.59 8.86
CA LEU A 82 9.79 2.58 9.43
C LEU A 82 10.68 1.53 8.75
N PHE A 83 10.17 0.34 8.52
CA PHE A 83 10.94 -0.72 7.88
C PHE A 83 11.26 -0.38 6.42
N ILE A 84 10.24 -0.05 5.61
CA ILE A 84 10.42 0.27 4.19
C ILE A 84 11.25 1.55 4.04
N GLY A 85 11.02 2.56 4.88
CA GLY A 85 11.80 3.79 4.92
C GLY A 85 13.26 3.54 5.28
N GLY A 86 13.52 2.68 6.27
CA GLY A 86 14.89 2.29 6.62
C GLY A 86 15.63 1.59 5.48
N VAL A 87 14.95 0.65 4.79
CA VAL A 87 15.51 -0.02 3.60
C VAL A 87 15.74 0.98 2.46
N ALA A 88 14.80 1.90 2.22
CA ALA A 88 14.93 2.92 1.19
C ALA A 88 16.13 3.86 1.46
N LEU A 89 16.26 4.36 2.69
CA LEU A 89 17.38 5.23 3.07
C LEU A 89 18.74 4.51 2.96
N PHE A 90 18.79 3.24 3.37
CA PHE A 90 19.97 2.42 3.18
C PHE A 90 20.31 2.27 1.69
N GLY A 91 19.29 2.01 0.82
CA GLY A 91 19.47 1.91 -0.62
C GLY A 91 19.96 3.23 -1.24
N ILE A 92 19.43 4.38 -0.82
CA ILE A 92 19.88 5.71 -1.26
C ILE A 92 21.35 5.94 -0.88
N GLN A 93 21.74 5.56 0.33
CA GLN A 93 23.12 5.76 0.81
C GLN A 93 24.10 4.80 0.14
N SER A 94 23.75 3.53 -0.01
CA SER A 94 24.61 2.49 -0.61
C SER A 94 24.55 2.44 -2.14
N GLN A 95 23.58 3.13 -2.75
CA GLN A 95 23.26 3.08 -4.20
C GLN A 95 22.96 1.66 -4.69
N ASN A 96 22.62 0.76 -3.79
CA ASN A 96 22.29 -0.64 -4.07
C ASN A 96 21.47 -1.24 -2.94
N LEU A 97 20.67 -2.27 -3.26
CA LEU A 97 19.98 -3.10 -2.29
C LEU A 97 20.30 -4.58 -2.52
N SER A 98 20.47 -5.31 -1.42
CA SER A 98 20.56 -6.77 -1.52
C SER A 98 19.20 -7.37 -1.87
N ASP A 99 19.19 -8.47 -2.61
CA ASP A 99 17.99 -9.21 -2.98
C ASP A 99 17.13 -9.55 -1.76
N LEU A 100 17.79 -9.88 -0.64
CA LEU A 100 17.09 -10.19 0.62
C LEU A 100 16.29 -9.00 1.14
N LEU A 101 16.83 -7.78 1.12
CA LEU A 101 16.10 -6.58 1.58
C LEU A 101 14.90 -6.29 0.69
N VAL A 102 15.02 -6.46 -0.62
CA VAL A 102 13.91 -6.28 -1.56
C VAL A 102 12.80 -7.34 -1.31
N ILE A 103 13.19 -8.60 -1.06
CA ILE A 103 12.25 -9.67 -0.70
C ILE A 103 11.58 -9.41 0.64
N LEU A 104 12.30 -8.89 1.63
CA LEU A 104 11.72 -8.54 2.92
C LEU A 104 10.71 -7.39 2.81
N VAL A 105 10.98 -6.38 1.97
CA VAL A 105 9.98 -5.32 1.66
C VAL A 105 8.75 -5.94 1.00
N PHE A 106 8.91 -6.84 0.04
CA PHE A 106 7.80 -7.57 -0.56
C PHE A 106 6.99 -8.33 0.49
N GLY A 107 7.65 -9.08 1.37
CA GLY A 107 7.00 -9.87 2.42
C GLY A 107 6.20 -9.00 3.39
N ILE A 108 6.79 -7.91 3.90
CA ILE A 108 6.10 -7.02 4.84
C ILE A 108 4.91 -6.32 4.18
N THR A 109 5.02 -5.97 2.89
CA THR A 109 3.92 -5.37 2.12
C THR A 109 2.76 -6.36 1.97
N ILE A 110 3.03 -7.63 1.63
CA ILE A 110 2.00 -8.67 1.55
C ILE A 110 1.35 -8.93 2.92
N PHE A 111 2.14 -9.00 3.99
CA PHE A 111 1.59 -9.19 5.34
C PHE A 111 0.75 -7.99 5.80
N ASN A 112 1.17 -6.76 5.47
CA ASN A 112 0.38 -5.57 5.70
C ASN A 112 -0.95 -5.64 4.95
N TYR A 113 -0.95 -6.03 3.68
CA TYR A 113 -2.13 -6.15 2.84
C TYR A 113 -3.21 -7.05 3.46
N ASN A 114 -2.79 -8.18 4.04
CA ASN A 114 -3.69 -9.12 4.71
C ASN A 114 -4.31 -8.58 6.02
N VAL A 115 -3.72 -7.55 6.63
CA VAL A 115 -4.31 -6.84 7.79
C VAL A 115 -5.09 -5.62 7.32
N HIS A 116 -4.55 -4.87 6.37
CA HIS A 116 -5.08 -3.57 5.93
C HIS A 116 -6.49 -3.70 5.37
N TYR A 117 -6.73 -4.60 4.41
CA TYR A 117 -8.03 -4.70 3.74
C TYR A 117 -9.17 -5.15 4.65
N PRO A 118 -9.06 -6.26 5.41
CA PRO A 118 -10.11 -6.63 6.35
C PRO A 118 -10.37 -5.54 7.40
N ASN A 119 -9.30 -4.86 7.87
CA ASN A 119 -9.43 -3.75 8.80
C ASN A 119 -10.12 -2.53 8.17
N LEU A 120 -9.87 -2.25 6.88
CA LEU A 120 -10.52 -1.18 6.11
C LEU A 120 -12.03 -1.41 6.00
N TYR A 121 -12.47 -2.62 5.66
CA TYR A 121 -13.89 -2.97 5.62
C TYR A 121 -14.54 -2.84 6.99
N ALA A 122 -13.91 -3.39 8.02
CA ALA A 122 -14.42 -3.37 9.37
C ALA A 122 -14.53 -1.93 9.91
N PHE A 123 -13.51 -1.10 9.70
CA PHE A 123 -13.53 0.31 10.11
C PHE A 123 -14.55 1.14 9.32
N GLY A 124 -14.64 0.90 8.01
CA GLY A 124 -15.64 1.54 7.16
C GLY A 124 -17.07 1.26 7.62
N GLN A 125 -17.36 0.04 8.07
CA GLN A 125 -18.66 -0.32 8.61
C GLN A 125 -18.93 0.35 9.97
N GLU A 126 -17.92 0.54 10.83
CA GLU A 126 -18.11 1.26 12.11
C GLU A 126 -18.56 2.71 11.93
N ILE A 127 -18.07 3.37 10.89
CA ILE A 127 -18.36 4.80 10.61
C ILE A 127 -19.54 5.00 9.65
N THR A 128 -20.17 3.91 9.19
CA THR A 128 -21.29 3.93 8.21
C THR A 128 -22.55 3.30 8.82
N GLU A 129 -23.73 3.74 8.39
CA GLU A 129 -25.00 3.13 8.78
C GLU A 129 -25.18 1.77 8.08
N PRO A 130 -25.76 0.75 8.77
CA PRO A 130 -25.93 -0.62 8.23
C PRO A 130 -26.58 -0.69 6.86
N LYS A 131 -27.58 0.16 6.59
CA LYS A 131 -28.25 0.24 5.27
C LYS A 131 -27.32 0.63 4.11
N ASN A 132 -26.14 1.17 4.39
CA ASN A 132 -25.18 1.66 3.41
C ASN A 132 -23.92 0.76 3.29
N TYR A 133 -23.82 -0.37 4.02
CA TYR A 133 -22.64 -1.25 3.97
C TYR A 133 -22.34 -1.78 2.57
N GLY A 134 -23.37 -2.24 1.85
CA GLY A 134 -23.20 -2.72 0.47
C GLY A 134 -22.61 -1.64 -0.45
N LYS A 135 -23.12 -0.39 -0.34
CA LYS A 135 -22.62 0.74 -1.12
C LYS A 135 -21.18 1.11 -0.75
N LEU A 136 -20.84 1.11 0.54
CA LEU A 136 -19.48 1.35 1.02
C LEU A 136 -18.51 0.31 0.47
N ASN A 137 -18.83 -0.97 0.60
CA ASN A 137 -17.99 -2.07 0.13
C ASN A 137 -17.77 -1.98 -1.38
N SER A 138 -18.83 -1.70 -2.17
CA SER A 138 -18.72 -1.50 -3.61
C SER A 138 -17.77 -0.33 -3.96
N TYR A 139 -17.80 0.76 -3.20
CA TYR A 139 -16.88 1.87 -3.42
C TYR A 139 -15.44 1.51 -3.08
N ILE A 140 -15.19 0.75 -2.01
CA ILE A 140 -13.85 0.26 -1.66
C ILE A 140 -13.31 -0.63 -2.78
N GLU A 141 -14.12 -1.56 -3.31
CA GLU A 141 -13.72 -2.44 -4.41
C GLU A 141 -13.42 -1.66 -5.69
N VAL A 142 -14.33 -0.78 -6.14
CA VAL A 142 -14.10 0.03 -7.35
C VAL A 142 -12.85 0.89 -7.21
N GLN A 143 -12.69 1.53 -6.04
CA GLN A 143 -11.50 2.33 -5.75
C GLN A 143 -10.24 1.48 -5.81
N GLY A 144 -10.23 0.28 -5.22
CA GLY A 144 -9.10 -0.64 -5.23
C GLY A 144 -8.70 -1.02 -6.66
N GLN A 145 -9.69 -1.36 -7.52
CA GLN A 145 -9.42 -1.70 -8.92
C GLN A 145 -8.85 -0.52 -9.71
N VAL A 146 -9.45 0.67 -9.58
CA VAL A 146 -8.94 1.88 -10.25
C VAL A 146 -7.54 2.21 -9.78
N THR A 147 -7.28 2.15 -8.48
CA THR A 147 -5.97 2.41 -7.89
C THR A 147 -4.93 1.42 -8.39
N SER A 148 -5.28 0.12 -8.51
CA SER A 148 -4.38 -0.92 -9.02
C SER A 148 -3.99 -0.68 -10.48
N VAL A 149 -4.96 -0.34 -11.34
CA VAL A 149 -4.70 -0.01 -12.76
C VAL A 149 -3.77 1.21 -12.87
N LEU A 150 -4.07 2.27 -12.10
CA LEU A 150 -3.24 3.48 -12.10
C LEU A 150 -1.84 3.19 -11.55
N ALA A 151 -1.72 2.40 -10.49
CA ALA A 151 -0.42 2.01 -9.94
C ALA A 151 0.44 1.26 -10.98
N GLY A 152 -0.17 0.34 -11.74
CA GLY A 152 0.53 -0.34 -12.83
C GLY A 152 1.03 0.60 -13.92
N ALA A 153 0.19 1.58 -14.32
CA ALA A 153 0.57 2.58 -15.32
C ALA A 153 1.70 3.49 -14.80
N PHE A 154 1.59 4.00 -13.57
CA PHE A 154 2.67 4.80 -12.95
C PHE A 154 3.95 4.00 -12.75
N ALA A 155 3.86 2.74 -12.33
CA ALA A 155 5.02 1.87 -12.19
C ALA A 155 5.74 1.70 -13.54
N ALA A 156 5.01 1.47 -14.63
CA ALA A 156 5.61 1.38 -15.96
C ALA A 156 6.39 2.65 -16.32
N ILE A 157 5.81 3.83 -16.09
CA ILE A 157 6.45 5.11 -16.38
C ILE A 157 7.69 5.32 -15.51
N LEU A 158 7.58 5.09 -14.21
CA LEU A 158 8.66 5.33 -13.27
C LEU A 158 9.83 4.36 -13.47
N LEU A 159 9.55 3.08 -13.77
CA LEU A 159 10.59 2.06 -13.89
C LEU A 159 11.31 2.06 -15.24
N THR A 160 10.64 2.51 -16.31
CA THR A 160 11.27 2.59 -17.64
C THR A 160 11.84 3.96 -17.95
N GLY A 161 11.30 5.01 -17.34
CA GLY A 161 11.59 6.38 -17.70
C GLY A 161 11.12 6.73 -19.12
N THR A 162 11.67 7.81 -19.66
CA THR A 162 11.43 8.21 -21.05
C THR A 162 12.76 8.22 -21.83
N THR A 163 12.67 7.99 -23.14
CA THR A 163 13.81 8.09 -24.04
C THR A 163 13.49 9.16 -25.08
N ASN A 164 14.33 10.19 -25.18
CA ASN A 164 14.13 11.31 -26.09
C ASN A 164 12.75 11.98 -25.95
N ASN A 165 12.34 12.23 -24.71
CA ASN A 165 11.03 12.79 -24.37
C ASN A 165 9.83 11.95 -24.87
N SER A 166 10.03 10.69 -25.24
CA SER A 166 8.97 9.79 -25.69
C SER A 166 8.71 8.71 -24.67
N LEU A 167 7.42 8.45 -24.42
CA LEU A 167 6.91 7.41 -23.55
C LEU A 167 6.12 6.43 -24.40
N GLU A 168 6.51 5.17 -24.42
CA GLU A 168 5.79 4.10 -25.09
C GLU A 168 4.95 3.29 -24.10
N ILE A 169 3.62 3.32 -24.27
CA ILE A 169 2.68 2.53 -23.47
C ILE A 169 1.74 1.80 -24.40
N GLY A 170 1.75 0.46 -24.36
CA GLY A 170 0.81 -0.37 -25.09
C GLY A 170 0.84 -0.18 -26.62
N GLY A 171 2.00 0.18 -27.19
CA GLY A 171 2.19 0.45 -28.61
C GLY A 171 1.84 1.88 -29.04
N PHE A 172 1.48 2.76 -28.08
CA PHE A 172 1.28 4.19 -28.34
C PHE A 172 2.48 4.98 -27.84
N THR A 173 2.97 5.92 -28.65
CA THR A 173 4.07 6.84 -28.30
C THR A 173 3.50 8.19 -27.93
N PHE A 174 3.79 8.63 -26.71
CA PHE A 174 3.42 9.95 -26.18
C PHE A 174 4.67 10.82 -26.08
N ASN A 175 4.65 12.00 -26.69
CA ASN A 175 5.73 12.97 -26.56
C ASN A 175 5.50 13.84 -25.33
N LEU A 176 6.44 13.84 -24.39
CA LEU A 176 6.41 14.65 -23.18
C LEU A 176 7.32 15.88 -23.36
N PRO A 177 7.04 17.00 -22.68
CA PRO A 177 7.90 18.20 -22.73
C PRO A 177 9.20 18.06 -21.92
N PHE A 178 9.41 16.94 -21.22
CA PHE A 178 10.55 16.67 -20.33
C PHE A 178 10.85 15.17 -20.30
N ASP A 179 12.11 14.83 -20.01
CA ASP A 179 12.50 13.45 -19.75
C ASP A 179 12.20 13.04 -18.30
N ILE A 180 11.70 11.83 -18.14
CA ILE A 180 11.54 11.17 -16.84
C ILE A 180 12.67 10.17 -16.69
N LYS A 181 13.53 10.39 -15.71
CA LYS A 181 14.57 9.41 -15.34
C LYS A 181 13.91 8.15 -14.79
N ALA A 182 14.39 6.98 -15.23
CA ALA A 182 13.98 5.72 -14.61
C ALA A 182 14.37 5.70 -13.12
N TRP A 183 13.45 5.26 -12.28
CA TRP A 183 13.65 5.17 -10.84
C TRP A 183 14.32 3.85 -10.46
N GLU A 184 15.22 3.95 -9.50
CA GLU A 184 15.78 2.79 -8.83
C GLU A 184 14.79 2.23 -7.81
N ILE A 185 14.93 0.94 -7.49
CA ILE A 185 14.00 0.26 -6.58
C ILE A 185 13.92 0.96 -5.20
N TYR A 186 15.02 1.50 -4.68
CA TYR A 186 15.04 2.22 -3.40
C TYR A 186 14.34 3.60 -3.48
N GLU A 187 14.26 4.23 -4.67
CA GLU A 187 13.51 5.47 -4.87
C GLU A 187 11.99 5.18 -4.81
N VAL A 188 11.56 4.05 -5.38
CA VAL A 188 10.18 3.56 -5.26
C VAL A 188 9.81 3.28 -3.80
N PHE A 189 10.68 2.60 -3.06
CA PHE A 189 10.47 2.33 -1.63
C PHE A 189 10.46 3.60 -0.80
N PHE A 190 11.25 4.61 -1.15
CA PHE A 190 11.24 5.90 -0.48
C PHE A 190 9.90 6.63 -0.67
N MET A 191 9.39 6.65 -1.89
CA MET A 191 8.05 7.19 -2.18
C MET A 191 6.98 6.45 -1.36
N ASP A 192 7.03 5.13 -1.34
CA ASP A 192 6.08 4.31 -0.56
C ASP A 192 6.17 4.64 0.94
N ALA A 193 7.36 4.74 1.50
CA ALA A 193 7.57 5.11 2.90
C ALA A 193 6.98 6.50 3.25
N ILE A 194 7.09 7.49 2.36
CA ILE A 194 6.48 8.80 2.54
C ILE A 194 4.96 8.69 2.64
N THR A 195 4.34 7.81 1.85
CA THR A 195 2.88 7.65 1.89
C THR A 195 2.39 7.07 3.21
N TYR A 196 3.15 6.20 3.88
CA TYR A 196 2.82 5.74 5.24
C TYR A 196 2.76 6.91 6.23
N ILE A 197 3.69 7.87 6.14
CA ILE A 197 3.69 9.06 6.99
C ILE A 197 2.45 9.91 6.69
N ILE A 198 2.15 10.16 5.42
CA ILE A 198 0.96 10.93 4.99
C ILE A 198 -0.32 10.28 5.50
N VAL A 199 -0.44 8.96 5.38
CA VAL A 199 -1.60 8.19 5.84
C VAL A 199 -1.77 8.30 7.35
N ILE A 200 -0.69 8.22 8.13
CA ILE A 200 -0.73 8.42 9.59
C ILE A 200 -1.27 9.81 9.93
N PHE A 201 -0.80 10.86 9.25
CA PHE A 201 -1.31 12.22 9.45
C PHE A 201 -2.79 12.35 9.11
N ILE A 202 -3.24 11.76 7.98
CA ILE A 202 -4.66 11.74 7.60
C ILE A 202 -5.50 11.06 8.68
N PHE A 203 -5.06 9.93 9.21
CA PHE A 203 -5.75 9.23 10.30
C PHE A 203 -5.77 10.05 11.59
N LEU A 204 -4.70 10.73 11.96
CA LEU A 204 -4.66 11.61 13.13
C LEU A 204 -5.66 12.77 12.98
N ILE A 205 -5.76 13.40 11.80
CA ILE A 205 -6.75 14.46 11.52
C ILE A 205 -8.17 13.88 11.54
N ALA A 206 -8.40 12.73 10.91
CA ALA A 206 -9.69 12.09 10.93
C ALA A 206 -10.20 11.80 12.35
N LEU A 207 -9.28 11.58 13.29
CA LEU A 207 -9.55 11.27 14.68
C LEU A 207 -10.06 12.47 15.49
N THR A 208 -9.57 13.67 15.19
CA THR A 208 -10.07 14.89 15.82
C THR A 208 -11.48 15.24 15.34
N SER A 209 -11.88 14.70 14.19
CA SER A 209 -13.16 14.97 13.52
C SER A 209 -14.26 13.96 13.85
N ILE A 210 -13.94 12.83 14.48
CA ILE A 210 -14.91 11.82 14.89
C ILE A 210 -15.18 12.00 16.37
N PRO A 211 -16.39 12.43 16.79
CA PRO A 211 -16.76 12.35 18.20
C PRO A 211 -16.64 10.89 18.62
N LEU A 212 -15.85 10.63 19.65
CA LEU A 212 -15.67 9.32 20.25
C LEU A 212 -17.07 8.74 20.48
N MET A 213 -17.47 7.77 19.66
CA MET A 213 -18.60 6.92 20.01
C MET A 213 -18.13 6.11 21.20
N GLU A 214 -18.67 6.46 22.34
CA GLU A 214 -18.47 5.82 23.64
C GLU A 214 -18.46 4.30 23.47
N ASP A 215 -17.46 3.71 24.06
CA ASP A 215 -17.12 2.28 24.05
C ASP A 215 -18.37 1.43 24.35
N ARG A 216 -19.03 0.87 23.33
CA ARG A 216 -20.15 -0.07 23.50
C ARG A 216 -19.72 -1.43 24.05
N LYS A 217 -18.54 -1.55 24.62
CA LYS A 217 -18.01 -2.78 25.23
C LYS A 217 -18.33 -2.90 26.75
N SER A 218 -19.18 -2.04 27.31
CA SER A 218 -19.55 -2.13 28.73
C SER A 218 -20.95 -2.75 29.00
N VAL A 219 -21.54 -3.48 28.04
CA VAL A 219 -22.78 -4.21 28.29
C VAL A 219 -22.71 -5.58 27.62
N VAL A 220 -22.02 -6.52 28.20
CA VAL A 220 -22.37 -7.96 28.29
C VAL A 220 -21.69 -8.51 29.55
#